data_e7393d696110f43b97554f5a0977e910
#
_entry.id   e7393d696110f43b97554f5a0977e910
#
_cell.length_a   1.000
_cell.length_b   1.000
_cell.length_c   1.000
_cell.angle_alpha   90.00
_cell.angle_beta   90.00
_cell.angle_gamma   90.00
#
_symmetry.space_group_name_H-M   'P 1'
#
loop_
_entity.id
_entity.type
_entity.pdbx_description
1 polymer ?
#
loop_
_entity_poly.entity_id
_entity_poly.type
_entity_poly.pdbx_seq_one_letter_code
_entity_poly.pdbx_strand_id
1 'polypeptide(L)' 'MLLIKPNCECCDRDLPPSSLEAMICSFECTFCHECAMTRLEGRCPNCGGELVRRPVRPAEVLQRYPAATERAVRSRSCP' A
#
# COMPACT_ATOMS: atom_id res chain seq x y z
N MET A 1 15.15 1.31 -1.93
CA MET A 1 14.38 1.96 -0.85
C MET A 1 12.91 1.66 -1.00
N LEU A 2 12.23 1.46 0.08
CA LEU A 2 10.79 1.14 0.03
C LEU A 2 10.01 2.27 -0.62
N LEU A 3 9.17 1.92 -1.60
CA LEU A 3 8.35 2.88 -2.29
C LEU A 3 7.07 3.09 -1.49
N ILE A 4 6.80 4.32 -1.10
CA ILE A 4 5.59 4.67 -0.35
C ILE A 4 4.54 5.12 -1.35
N LYS A 5 3.65 4.22 -1.73
CA LYS A 5 2.63 4.49 -2.75
C LYS A 5 1.47 5.29 -2.16
N PRO A 6 0.82 6.15 -2.94
CA PRO A 6 -0.16 7.09 -2.41
C PRO A 6 -1.58 6.54 -2.22
N ASN A 7 -1.86 5.34 -2.70
CA ASN A 7 -3.24 4.84 -2.71
C ASN A 7 -3.33 3.33 -2.60
N CYS A 8 -4.51 2.86 -2.24
CA CYS A 8 -4.83 1.43 -2.27
C CYS A 8 -4.96 0.99 -3.72
N GLU A 9 -4.24 -0.05 -4.11
CA GLU A 9 -4.28 -0.56 -5.49
C GLU A 9 -5.58 -1.32 -5.79
N CYS A 10 -6.42 -1.48 -4.80
CA CYS A 10 -7.69 -2.18 -4.93
C CYS A 10 -8.87 -1.21 -5.05
N CYS A 11 -9.07 -0.36 -4.07
CA CYS A 11 -10.21 0.55 -4.03
C CYS A 11 -9.84 2.02 -4.29
N ASP A 12 -8.57 2.29 -4.51
CA ASP A 12 -8.04 3.63 -4.78
C ASP A 12 -8.17 4.62 -3.62
N ARG A 13 -8.40 4.11 -2.41
CA ARG A 13 -8.43 4.98 -1.23
C ARG A 13 -7.07 5.65 -1.04
N ASP A 14 -7.07 6.93 -0.68
CA ASP A 14 -5.83 7.64 -0.40
C ASP A 14 -5.15 7.04 0.82
N LEU A 15 -3.86 6.80 0.69
CA LEU A 15 -3.04 6.26 1.79
C LEU A 15 -1.81 7.16 1.94
N PRO A 16 -1.96 8.29 2.63
CA PRO A 16 -0.82 9.20 2.81
C PRO A 16 0.31 8.49 3.56
N PRO A 17 1.54 9.02 3.48
CA PRO A 17 2.69 8.34 4.08
C PRO A 17 2.56 8.10 5.57
N SER A 18 1.74 8.90 6.26
CA SER A 18 1.53 8.74 7.69
C SER A 18 0.41 7.76 8.02
N SER A 19 -0.28 7.21 7.03
CA SER A 19 -1.41 6.32 7.28
C SER A 19 -0.98 5.06 8.00
N LEU A 20 -1.74 4.67 9.00
CA LEU A 20 -1.53 3.42 9.70
C LEU A 20 -2.37 2.29 9.10
N GLU A 21 -3.12 2.61 8.04
CA GLU A 21 -4.00 1.62 7.40
C GLU A 21 -3.43 1.04 6.12
N ALA A 22 -2.22 1.44 5.75
CA ALA A 22 -1.60 0.90 4.53
C ALA A 22 -0.94 -0.44 4.82
N MET A 23 -1.21 -1.41 3.95
CA MET A 23 -0.63 -2.75 4.04
C MET A 23 0.19 -3.00 2.78
N ILE A 24 1.30 -3.69 2.91
CA ILE A 24 2.18 -3.96 1.77
C ILE A 24 2.62 -5.42 1.75
N CYS A 25 2.97 -5.89 0.56
CA CYS A 25 3.62 -7.19 0.40
C CYS A 25 5.12 -6.98 0.23
N SER A 26 5.86 -8.04 -0.02
CA SER A 26 7.31 -7.92 -0.16
C SER A 26 7.74 -7.25 -1.47
N PHE A 27 6.82 -7.07 -2.41
CA PHE A 27 7.09 -6.35 -3.66
C PHE A 27 6.47 -4.94 -3.64
N GLU A 28 6.13 -4.44 -2.46
CA GLU A 28 5.61 -3.07 -2.28
C GLU A 28 4.21 -2.81 -2.84
N CYS A 29 3.49 -3.84 -3.24
CA CYS A 29 2.09 -3.67 -3.61
C CYS A 29 1.34 -3.17 -2.38
N THR A 30 0.52 -2.13 -2.54
CA THR A 30 -0.07 -1.41 -1.43
C THR A 30 -1.59 -1.49 -1.44
N PHE A 31 -2.17 -1.79 -0.29
CA PHE A 31 -3.61 -1.93 -0.15
C PHE A 31 -4.02 -1.32 1.19
N CYS A 32 -5.27 -0.85 1.29
CA CYS A 32 -5.75 -0.38 2.58
C CYS A 32 -6.07 -1.58 3.48
N HIS A 33 -6.08 -1.34 4.78
CA HIS A 33 -6.32 -2.41 5.75
C HIS A 33 -7.65 -3.13 5.49
N GLU A 34 -8.69 -2.39 5.15
CA GLU A 34 -9.99 -2.97 4.89
C GLU A 34 -9.94 -3.96 3.71
N CYS A 35 -9.38 -3.55 2.59
CA CYS A 35 -9.24 -4.45 1.45
C CYS A 35 -8.35 -5.63 1.77
N ALA A 36 -7.25 -5.38 2.47
CA ALA A 36 -6.30 -6.44 2.81
C ALA A 36 -6.94 -7.52 3.66
N MET A 37 -7.77 -7.12 4.62
CA MET A 37 -8.36 -8.09 5.55
C MET A 37 -9.63 -8.74 5.01
N THR A 38 -10.38 -8.06 4.15
CA THR A 38 -11.65 -8.60 3.67
C THR A 38 -11.52 -9.21 2.28
N ARG A 39 -11.20 -8.41 1.29
CA ARG A 39 -11.18 -8.89 -0.09
C ARG A 39 -9.98 -9.76 -0.42
N LEU A 40 -8.83 -9.46 0.20
CA LEU A 40 -7.58 -10.12 -0.13
C LEU A 40 -7.19 -11.18 0.89
N GLU A 41 -7.89 -11.23 2.01
CA GLU A 41 -7.67 -12.23 3.06
C GLU A 41 -6.19 -12.34 3.50
N GLY A 42 -5.53 -11.17 3.56
CA GLY A 42 -4.15 -11.10 4.02
C GLY A 42 -3.11 -11.49 2.98
N ARG A 43 -3.51 -11.69 1.72
CA ARG A 43 -2.58 -12.07 0.67
C ARG A 43 -2.58 -11.09 -0.47
N CYS A 44 -1.40 -10.79 -0.98
CA CYS A 44 -1.26 -9.91 -2.13
C CYS A 44 -1.79 -10.61 -3.39
N PRO A 45 -2.72 -9.99 -4.13
CA PRO A 45 -3.26 -10.62 -5.34
C PRO A 45 -2.27 -10.65 -6.49
N ASN A 46 -1.17 -9.87 -6.40
CA ASN A 46 -0.17 -9.84 -7.45
C ASN A 46 0.91 -10.90 -7.26
N CYS A 47 1.43 -11.03 -6.06
CA CYS A 47 2.55 -11.95 -5.81
C CYS A 47 2.17 -13.14 -4.93
N GLY A 48 1.00 -13.13 -4.33
CA GLY A 48 0.58 -14.22 -3.44
C GLY A 48 1.20 -14.17 -2.05
N GLY A 49 1.98 -13.15 -1.77
CA GLY A 49 2.69 -13.05 -0.50
C GLY A 49 1.86 -12.44 0.61
N GLU A 50 2.44 -12.42 1.79
CA GLU A 50 1.79 -11.90 2.98
C GLU A 50 1.67 -10.39 2.93
N LEU A 51 0.56 -9.87 3.44
CA LEU A 51 0.37 -8.43 3.58
C LEU A 51 0.57 -8.06 5.04
N VAL A 52 1.43 -7.06 5.28
CA VAL A 52 1.71 -6.56 6.62
C VAL A 52 1.58 -5.04 6.64
N ARG A 53 1.49 -4.45 7.82
CA ARG A 53 1.35 -3.00 7.93
C ARG A 53 2.59 -2.31 7.36
N ARG A 54 2.37 -1.27 6.55
CA ARG A 54 3.47 -0.52 5.95
C ARG A 54 4.14 0.34 7.01
N PRO A 55 5.48 0.32 7.09
CA PRO A 55 6.19 1.21 8.02
C PRO A 55 5.94 2.68 7.68
N VAL A 56 5.82 3.50 8.71
CA VAL A 56 5.66 4.94 8.53
C VAL A 56 7.04 5.58 8.45
N ARG A 57 7.25 6.34 7.39
CA ARG A 57 8.54 7.04 7.22
C ARG A 57 8.49 8.34 8.01
N PRO A 58 9.48 8.64 8.85
CA PRO A 58 9.48 9.86 9.65
C PRO A 58 9.41 11.13 8.79
N ALA A 59 8.79 12.17 9.31
CA ALA A 59 8.58 13.41 8.55
C ALA A 59 9.89 14.02 8.03
N GLU A 60 10.94 14.01 8.85
CA GLU A 60 12.21 14.56 8.42
C GLU A 60 12.85 13.73 7.31
N VAL A 61 12.58 12.44 7.27
CA VAL A 61 13.10 11.58 6.22
C VAL A 61 12.28 11.79 4.94
N LEU A 62 10.98 12.05 5.07
CA LEU A 62 10.14 12.32 3.91
C LEU A 62 10.55 13.59 3.18
N GLN A 63 11.22 14.52 3.85
CA GLN A 63 11.70 15.72 3.19
C GLN A 63 12.78 15.40 2.16
N ARG A 64 13.57 14.36 2.42
CA ARG A 64 14.64 13.95 1.51
C ARG A 64 14.19 12.86 0.58
N TYR A 65 13.31 11.99 1.06
CA TYR A 65 12.87 10.82 0.33
C TYR A 65 11.34 10.79 0.33
N PRO A 66 10.71 11.65 -0.46
CA PRO A 66 9.25 11.80 -0.43
C PRO A 66 8.52 10.56 -0.91
N ALA A 67 7.25 10.47 -0.54
CA ALA A 67 6.39 9.40 -1.00
C ALA A 67 6.18 9.50 -2.50
N ALA A 68 5.85 8.38 -3.13
CA ALA A 68 5.52 8.37 -4.54
C ALA A 68 4.21 9.12 -4.77
N THR A 69 4.07 9.72 -5.94
CA THR A 69 2.88 10.50 -6.28
C THR A 69 2.07 9.82 -7.39
N GLU A 70 2.65 8.84 -8.06
CA GLU A 70 1.99 8.17 -9.16
C GLU A 70 1.00 7.14 -8.64
N ARG A 71 -0.25 7.29 -9.02
CA ARG A 71 -1.30 6.38 -8.57
C ARG A 71 -1.46 5.22 -9.55
N ALA A 72 -1.74 4.04 -9.02
CA ALA A 72 -2.01 2.86 -9.83
C ALA A 72 -3.12 2.05 -9.16
N VAL A 73 -4.06 1.55 -9.94
CA VAL A 73 -5.14 0.73 -9.44
C VAL A 73 -5.24 -0.51 -10.33
N ARG A 74 -5.44 -1.66 -9.71
CA ARG A 74 -5.60 -2.89 -10.49
C ARG A 74 -6.92 -2.83 -11.21
N SER A 75 -6.86 -2.91 -12.52
CA SER A 75 -8.07 -2.82 -13.33
C SER A 75 -8.93 -4.05 -13.21
N ARG A 76 -8.37 -5.23 -12.82
CA ARG A 76 -9.13 -6.35 -12.66
C ARG A 76 -9.19 -6.68 -11.38
N SER A 77 -9.66 -6.32 -10.70
CA SER A 77 -9.98 -6.78 -9.69
C SER A 77 -9.43 -7.24 -8.74
N CYS A 78 -9.40 -6.44 -8.04
CA CYS A 78 -9.54 -6.69 -6.67
C CYS A 78 -10.79 -7.45 -6.48
N PRO A 79 -10.70 -8.64 -6.04
CA PRO A 79 -11.86 -9.49 -5.83
C PRO A 79 -12.86 -8.88 -4.88
#